data_5053040daf328e2bd547f13c41ee0188
#
_entry.id   5053040daf328e2bd547f13c41ee0188
#
_cell.length_a   1.000
_cell.length_b   1.000
_cell.length_c   1.000
_cell.angle_alpha   90.00
_cell.angle_beta   90.00
_cell.angle_gamma   90.00
#
_symmetry.space_group_name_H-M   'P 1'
#
loop_
_entity.id
_entity.type
_entity.pdbx_description
1 polymer ?
#
loop_
_entity_poly.entity_id
_entity_poly.type
_entity_poly.pdbx_seq_one_letter_code
_entity_poly.pdbx_strand_id
1 'polypeptide(L)'
;MKKLLSMLLVLAMLLSLTACGSTESASTAEGSDGEGTKQWKIATVVKESSDPWFIRMEEGVQQYAADTGNNAFQKGPAAYDSAQQVQIIEELIAQDIDAICVVPIDPNACETVLKKAMDQGIVVITHESSSQENCNYNIEAFDNVGYGAYMMDELAKAMGEEGEYVCMVGFLTSASHMEWSQAAIDRQKEKYPNMTLIDIERVETEDSMETAYEKAKELLKTYPNLKGFLGTSSYDAPGAGKAISELGLVGKAVAVGTSVTSCCADQLSDDSMAAALCWDPATAGYVMNELAQMVLEGRESEIVTGLDLGQEGYDSITVNGKYLNGEGWIVITKDNMGEYNF
;
A
#
# COMPACT_ATOMS: atom_id res chain seq x y z
N MET A 1 27.75 -26.40 61.83
CA MET A 1 28.61 -26.96 60.83
C MET A 1 28.22 -26.40 59.42
N LYS A 2 28.29 -25.08 59.22
CA LYS A 2 27.99 -24.42 57.93
C LYS A 2 28.75 -23.06 57.86
N LYS A 3 30.03 -23.02 58.18
CA LYS A 3 30.89 -21.80 58.12
C LYS A 3 32.35 -22.11 57.80
N LEU A 4 32.68 -23.16 57.05
CA LEU A 4 34.08 -23.55 56.77
C LEU A 4 34.32 -23.96 55.30
N LEU A 5 33.49 -23.51 54.36
CA LEU A 5 33.65 -23.87 52.92
C LEU A 5 33.73 -22.64 51.99
N SER A 6 33.96 -21.43 52.55
CA SER A 6 34.01 -20.20 51.75
C SER A 6 35.42 -19.54 51.70
N MET A 7 36.47 -20.26 52.12
CA MET A 7 37.80 -19.60 52.25
C MET A 7 38.94 -20.32 51.49
N LEU A 8 38.61 -21.15 50.50
CA LEU A 8 39.60 -21.94 49.72
C LEU A 8 39.55 -21.71 48.23
N LEU A 9 38.94 -20.59 47.74
CA LEU A 9 38.85 -20.28 46.30
C LEU A 9 39.46 -18.92 45.90
N VAL A 10 40.26 -18.29 46.75
CA VAL A 10 40.90 -16.99 46.48
C VAL A 10 42.42 -17.04 46.44
N LEU A 11 43.05 -18.21 46.43
CA LEU A 11 44.52 -18.32 46.48
C LEU A 11 45.16 -19.07 45.29
N ALA A 12 44.55 -19.01 44.10
CA ALA A 12 45.10 -19.67 42.91
C ALA A 12 45.24 -18.75 41.67
N MET A 13 45.32 -17.45 41.82
CA MET A 13 45.51 -16.50 40.70
C MET A 13 46.60 -15.44 41.03
N LEU A 14 47.75 -15.85 41.41
CA LEU A 14 48.95 -14.95 41.49
C LEU A 14 50.19 -15.82 41.39
N LEU A 15 50.64 -16.15 40.17
CA LEU A 15 52.01 -16.53 39.86
C LEU A 15 52.11 -16.95 38.39
N SER A 16 52.34 -15.99 37.48
CA SER A 16 53.14 -16.20 36.25
C SER A 16 53.39 -14.85 35.57
N LEU A 17 54.33 -14.10 36.11
CA LEU A 17 55.07 -13.06 35.43
C LEU A 17 56.54 -13.47 35.53
N THR A 18 57.13 -13.81 34.40
CA THR A 18 58.51 -13.50 33.96
C THR A 18 59.01 -14.50 32.95
N ALA A 19 59.21 -14.07 31.70
CA ALA A 19 60.44 -14.33 30.96
C ALA A 19 60.49 -13.43 29.72
N CYS A 20 61.56 -12.68 29.64
CA CYS A 20 61.98 -11.79 28.54
C CYS A 20 62.39 -12.51 27.26
N GLY A 21 62.18 -11.78 26.14
CA GLY A 21 63.26 -11.60 25.13
C GLY A 21 63.03 -12.26 23.78
N SER A 22 62.66 -11.51 22.78
CA SER A 22 63.48 -11.15 21.62
C SER A 22 62.64 -10.55 20.51
N THR A 23 63.12 -9.47 19.96
CA THR A 23 62.67 -8.68 18.84
C THR A 23 62.55 -9.49 17.55
N GLU A 24 61.36 -9.47 16.94
CA GLU A 24 61.22 -9.53 15.49
C GLU A 24 60.00 -8.73 15.05
N SER A 25 60.20 -7.83 14.07
CA SER A 25 59.20 -6.96 13.48
C SER A 25 58.12 -7.81 12.77
N ALA A 26 56.90 -7.73 13.27
CA ALA A 26 55.72 -8.19 12.52
C ALA A 26 54.86 -6.99 12.24
N SER A 27 54.60 -6.76 10.95
CA SER A 27 53.75 -5.75 10.39
C SER A 27 52.40 -5.76 11.09
N THR A 28 51.95 -4.57 11.53
CA THR A 28 50.58 -4.28 11.89
C THR A 28 49.70 -4.56 10.68
N ALA A 29 48.99 -5.68 10.69
CA ALA A 29 47.77 -5.80 9.94
C ALA A 29 46.75 -4.96 10.70
N GLU A 30 46.43 -3.78 10.19
CA GLU A 30 45.24 -3.05 10.54
C GLU A 30 44.07 -4.00 10.27
N GLY A 31 43.41 -4.43 11.34
CA GLY A 31 42.12 -5.06 11.22
C GLY A 31 41.19 -4.02 10.62
N SER A 32 40.69 -4.25 9.45
CA SER A 32 39.52 -3.54 8.95
C SER A 32 38.38 -3.86 9.93
N ASP A 33 38.08 -2.91 10.81
CA ASP A 33 36.76 -2.86 11.42
C ASP A 33 35.77 -2.83 10.25
N GLY A 34 35.10 -3.95 10.00
CA GLY A 34 33.97 -3.96 9.12
C GLY A 34 32.96 -2.98 9.70
N GLU A 35 32.78 -1.84 9.04
CA GLU A 35 31.61 -1.01 9.28
C GLU A 35 30.41 -1.91 9.15
N GLY A 36 29.80 -2.27 10.28
CA GLY A 36 28.50 -2.93 10.26
C GLY A 36 27.57 -2.00 9.50
N THR A 37 26.99 -2.48 8.41
CA THR A 37 26.02 -1.73 7.64
C THR A 37 24.97 -1.18 8.61
N LYS A 38 24.77 0.13 8.60
CA LYS A 38 23.78 0.79 9.50
C LYS A 38 22.41 0.12 9.22
N GLN A 39 21.79 -0.38 10.26
CA GLN A 39 20.46 -0.93 10.20
C GLN A 39 19.44 0.21 10.38
N TRP A 40 18.60 0.42 9.37
CA TRP A 40 17.58 1.43 9.37
C TRP A 40 16.30 0.93 10.06
N LYS A 41 15.61 1.83 10.75
CA LYS A 41 14.30 1.56 11.36
C LYS A 41 13.21 2.27 10.57
N ILE A 42 12.42 1.51 9.84
CA ILE A 42 11.41 2.01 8.89
C ILE A 42 10.03 1.49 9.31
N ALA A 43 9.04 2.38 9.43
CA ALA A 43 7.66 1.99 9.70
C ALA A 43 6.78 2.26 8.48
N THR A 44 6.01 1.27 8.05
CA THR A 44 4.93 1.44 7.07
C THR A 44 3.61 1.62 7.81
N VAL A 45 2.94 2.76 7.64
CA VAL A 45 1.66 3.08 8.28
C VAL A 45 0.54 2.99 7.26
N VAL A 46 -0.31 2.00 7.42
CA VAL A 46 -1.42 1.67 6.50
C VAL A 46 -2.76 2.24 6.98
N LYS A 47 -3.80 2.14 6.14
CA LYS A 47 -5.13 2.69 6.44
C LYS A 47 -5.86 1.89 7.51
N GLU A 48 -5.72 0.53 7.48
CA GLU A 48 -6.37 -0.38 8.42
C GLU A 48 -5.57 -1.69 8.48
N SER A 49 -5.26 -2.19 9.67
CA SER A 49 -4.28 -3.28 9.85
C SER A 49 -4.83 -4.68 9.60
N SER A 50 -6.14 -4.88 9.63
CA SER A 50 -6.78 -6.19 9.42
C SER A 50 -7.40 -6.37 8.02
N ASP A 51 -7.37 -5.33 7.19
CA ASP A 51 -7.80 -5.41 5.81
C ASP A 51 -6.90 -6.37 5.00
N PRO A 52 -7.46 -7.32 4.24
CA PRO A 52 -6.69 -8.23 3.40
C PRO A 52 -5.67 -7.56 2.49
N TRP A 53 -5.99 -6.39 1.95
CA TRP A 53 -5.07 -5.57 1.16
C TRP A 53 -3.79 -5.23 1.95
N PHE A 54 -3.95 -4.74 3.17
CA PHE A 54 -2.82 -4.34 4.01
C PHE A 54 -2.14 -5.50 4.72
N ILE A 55 -2.82 -6.63 4.93
CA ILE A 55 -2.17 -7.89 5.33
C ILE A 55 -1.20 -8.35 4.23
N ARG A 56 -1.61 -8.27 2.95
CA ARG A 56 -0.73 -8.58 1.82
C ARG A 56 0.44 -7.58 1.71
N MET A 57 0.20 -6.28 1.98
CA MET A 57 1.27 -5.27 1.99
C MET A 57 2.31 -5.56 3.08
N GLU A 58 1.88 -6.03 4.26
CA GLU A 58 2.77 -6.41 5.36
C GLU A 58 3.74 -7.53 4.95
N GLU A 59 3.31 -8.48 4.12
CA GLU A 59 4.20 -9.54 3.60
C GLU A 59 5.37 -8.93 2.82
N GLY A 60 5.13 -7.91 2.01
CA GLY A 60 6.18 -7.20 1.28
C GLY A 60 7.13 -6.41 2.18
N VAL A 61 6.60 -5.76 3.22
CA VAL A 61 7.43 -5.08 4.25
C VAL A 61 8.30 -6.08 4.99
N GLN A 62 7.78 -7.25 5.35
CA GLN A 62 8.52 -8.32 6.01
C GLN A 62 9.58 -8.93 5.08
N GLN A 63 9.26 -9.09 3.79
CA GLN A 63 10.22 -9.57 2.79
C GLN A 63 11.39 -8.58 2.64
N TYR A 64 11.09 -7.28 2.53
CA TYR A 64 12.11 -6.23 2.51
C TYR A 64 13.02 -6.29 3.75
N ALA A 65 12.43 -6.44 4.94
CA ALA A 65 13.21 -6.57 6.19
C ALA A 65 14.13 -7.80 6.17
N ALA A 66 13.64 -8.92 5.64
CA ALA A 66 14.41 -10.15 5.54
C ALA A 66 15.58 -10.04 4.53
N ASP A 67 15.35 -9.39 3.40
CA ASP A 67 16.35 -9.26 2.33
C ASP A 67 17.47 -8.26 2.68
N THR A 68 17.13 -7.18 3.38
CA THR A 68 18.08 -6.09 3.69
C THR A 68 18.67 -6.16 5.09
N GLY A 69 18.02 -6.88 6.01
CA GLY A 69 18.36 -6.88 7.43
C GLY A 69 17.96 -5.59 8.18
N ASN A 70 17.24 -4.67 7.53
CA ASN A 70 16.69 -3.49 8.17
C ASN A 70 15.54 -3.85 9.13
N ASN A 71 15.29 -2.99 10.12
CA ASN A 71 14.15 -3.12 11.02
C ASN A 71 12.92 -2.45 10.39
N ALA A 72 12.33 -3.11 9.38
CA ALA A 72 11.09 -2.65 8.75
C ALA A 72 9.87 -3.39 9.31
N PHE A 73 8.79 -2.67 9.57
CA PHE A 73 7.56 -3.21 10.13
C PHE A 73 6.35 -2.37 9.72
N GLN A 74 5.16 -2.99 9.77
CA GLN A 74 3.91 -2.33 9.46
C GLN A 74 3.10 -2.03 10.72
N LYS A 75 2.35 -0.93 10.70
CA LYS A 75 1.33 -0.53 11.69
C LYS A 75 0.13 0.09 10.99
N GLY A 76 -1.02 0.05 11.63
CA GLY A 76 -2.23 0.72 11.16
C GLY A 76 -3.27 0.79 12.27
N PRO A 77 -4.29 1.65 12.12
CA PRO A 77 -5.46 1.61 12.98
C PRO A 77 -6.18 0.25 12.90
N ALA A 78 -6.99 -0.06 13.89
CA ALA A 78 -7.82 -1.27 13.88
C ALA A 78 -9.11 -1.11 13.05
N ALA A 79 -9.40 0.09 12.58
CA ALA A 79 -10.47 0.45 11.67
C ALA A 79 -10.05 1.70 10.88
N TYR A 80 -10.71 1.98 9.76
CA TYR A 80 -10.45 3.18 8.96
C TYR A 80 -10.76 4.45 9.77
N ASP A 81 -9.73 5.01 10.41
CA ASP A 81 -9.79 6.20 11.26
C ASP A 81 -8.54 7.07 11.05
N SER A 82 -8.71 8.18 10.33
CA SER A 82 -7.62 9.10 10.01
C SER A 82 -7.00 9.75 11.25
N ALA A 83 -7.78 9.99 12.31
CA ALA A 83 -7.24 10.55 13.55
C ALA A 83 -6.35 9.54 14.29
N GLN A 84 -6.74 8.26 14.33
CA GLN A 84 -5.89 7.20 14.85
C GLN A 84 -4.63 7.00 14.00
N GLN A 85 -4.74 7.10 12.67
CA GLN A 85 -3.57 7.02 11.78
C GLN A 85 -2.56 8.14 12.09
N VAL A 86 -3.02 9.37 12.23
CA VAL A 86 -2.18 10.52 12.64
C VAL A 86 -1.53 10.28 14.01
N GLN A 87 -2.27 9.74 14.98
CA GLN A 87 -1.73 9.42 16.30
C GLN A 87 -0.62 8.37 16.22
N ILE A 88 -0.78 7.32 15.41
CA ILE A 88 0.25 6.29 15.18
C ILE A 88 1.52 6.92 14.62
N ILE A 89 1.39 7.83 13.64
CA ILE A 89 2.54 8.54 13.07
C ILE A 89 3.24 9.40 14.15
N GLU A 90 2.47 10.11 14.98
CA GLU A 90 3.04 10.89 16.10
C GLU A 90 3.80 10.04 17.11
N GLU A 91 3.27 8.85 17.43
CA GLU A 91 3.93 7.91 18.33
C GLU A 91 5.24 7.36 17.73
N LEU A 92 5.28 7.13 16.40
CA LEU A 92 6.48 6.70 15.70
C LEU A 92 7.56 7.79 15.69
N ILE A 93 7.19 9.04 15.43
CA ILE A 93 8.11 10.18 15.49
C ILE A 93 8.83 10.28 16.86
N ALA A 94 8.14 9.88 17.94
CA ALA A 94 8.71 9.87 19.29
C ALA A 94 9.60 8.65 19.60
N GLN A 95 9.78 7.69 18.65
CA GLN A 95 10.46 6.40 18.87
C GLN A 95 11.79 6.26 18.09
N ASP A 96 12.47 7.34 17.74
CA ASP A 96 13.71 7.34 16.97
C ASP A 96 13.60 6.48 15.69
N ILE A 97 12.56 6.74 14.88
CA ILE A 97 12.36 6.14 13.57
C ILE A 97 13.20 6.86 12.52
N ASP A 98 13.82 6.16 11.59
CA ASP A 98 14.60 6.76 10.51
C ASP A 98 13.69 7.16 9.31
N ALA A 99 12.67 6.35 9.01
CA ALA A 99 11.71 6.65 7.94
C ALA A 99 10.29 6.18 8.28
N ILE A 100 9.31 6.87 7.70
CA ILE A 100 7.89 6.53 7.76
C ILE A 100 7.36 6.45 6.33
N CYS A 101 6.91 5.26 5.93
CA CYS A 101 6.14 5.03 4.71
C CYS A 101 4.65 5.11 5.06
N VAL A 102 3.83 5.83 4.30
CA VAL A 102 2.41 6.03 4.65
C VAL A 102 1.50 5.79 3.46
N VAL A 103 0.41 5.05 3.69
CA VAL A 103 -0.76 5.01 2.82
C VAL A 103 -1.88 5.79 3.52
N PRO A 104 -2.07 7.10 3.22
CA PRO A 104 -2.98 7.94 3.99
C PRO A 104 -4.46 7.58 3.74
N ILE A 105 -5.27 7.59 4.79
CA ILE A 105 -6.73 7.57 4.68
C ILE A 105 -7.20 8.92 4.12
N ASP A 106 -6.66 10.00 4.67
CA ASP A 106 -6.88 11.39 4.25
C ASP A 106 -5.52 12.11 4.20
N PRO A 107 -5.00 12.43 3.01
CA PRO A 107 -3.73 13.14 2.87
C PRO A 107 -3.70 14.48 3.61
N ASN A 108 -4.81 15.23 3.62
CA ASN A 108 -4.87 16.52 4.30
C ASN A 108 -4.73 16.38 5.82
N ALA A 109 -5.32 15.34 6.40
CA ALA A 109 -5.19 15.05 7.83
C ALA A 109 -3.73 14.72 8.21
N CYS A 110 -2.98 14.09 7.31
CA CYS A 110 -1.59 13.70 7.53
C CYS A 110 -0.58 14.84 7.35
N GLU A 111 -0.91 15.92 6.64
CA GLU A 111 0.08 16.96 6.26
C GLU A 111 0.86 17.53 7.46
N THR A 112 0.17 17.88 8.53
CA THR A 112 0.83 18.49 9.70
C THR A 112 1.79 17.53 10.39
N VAL A 113 1.41 16.27 10.56
CA VAL A 113 2.25 15.29 11.25
C VAL A 113 3.40 14.83 10.37
N LEU A 114 3.21 14.71 9.05
CA LEU A 114 4.28 14.37 8.11
C LEU A 114 5.30 15.51 8.00
N LYS A 115 4.84 16.76 7.97
CA LYS A 115 5.75 17.92 8.06
C LYS A 115 6.59 17.85 9.33
N LYS A 116 5.98 17.53 10.47
CA LYS A 116 6.70 17.39 11.75
C LYS A 116 7.75 16.28 11.69
N ALA A 117 7.47 15.17 11.03
CA ALA A 117 8.45 14.09 10.81
C ALA A 117 9.64 14.59 9.97
N MET A 118 9.38 15.22 8.83
CA MET A 118 10.41 15.78 7.94
C MET A 118 11.25 16.87 8.63
N ASP A 119 10.63 17.74 9.42
CA ASP A 119 11.34 18.78 10.20
C ASP A 119 12.32 18.17 11.23
N GLN A 120 12.15 16.91 11.63
CA GLN A 120 13.06 16.15 12.48
C GLN A 120 14.06 15.28 11.71
N GLY A 121 14.06 15.36 10.38
CA GLY A 121 14.96 14.59 9.52
C GLY A 121 14.51 13.16 9.26
N ILE A 122 13.27 12.80 9.60
CA ILE A 122 12.68 11.51 9.28
C ILE A 122 12.29 11.51 7.80
N VAL A 123 12.71 10.48 7.06
CA VAL A 123 12.31 10.30 5.65
C VAL A 123 10.83 9.92 5.57
N VAL A 124 10.10 10.53 4.65
CA VAL A 124 8.67 10.27 4.43
C VAL A 124 8.44 9.82 2.99
N ILE A 125 7.94 8.62 2.81
CA ILE A 125 7.47 8.08 1.53
C ILE A 125 5.96 7.86 1.63
N THR A 126 5.21 8.25 0.60
CA THR A 126 3.75 8.02 0.56
C THR A 126 3.36 7.14 -0.64
N HIS A 127 2.22 6.50 -0.53
CA HIS A 127 1.60 5.67 -1.56
C HIS A 127 0.10 5.95 -1.59
N GLU A 128 -0.54 5.84 -2.75
CA GLU A 128 -1.95 6.21 -2.96
C GLU A 128 -2.28 7.65 -2.50
N SER A 129 -1.35 8.58 -2.69
CA SER A 129 -1.47 9.93 -2.16
C SER A 129 -0.80 10.97 -3.05
N SER A 130 -1.24 11.04 -4.31
CA SER A 130 -0.69 11.97 -5.33
C SER A 130 -0.79 13.45 -4.94
N SER A 131 -1.66 13.81 -3.99
CA SER A 131 -1.82 15.17 -3.47
C SER A 131 -0.96 15.51 -2.25
N GLN A 132 -0.18 14.55 -1.72
CA GLN A 132 0.60 14.77 -0.49
C GLN A 132 1.74 15.79 -0.71
N GLU A 133 1.73 16.87 0.06
CA GLU A 133 2.77 17.90 -0.04
C GLU A 133 4.00 17.58 0.82
N ASN A 134 3.79 17.10 2.05
CA ASN A 134 4.85 16.79 2.99
C ASN A 134 5.30 15.32 2.89
N CYS A 135 6.04 15.02 1.81
CA CYS A 135 6.74 13.75 1.60
C CYS A 135 8.04 14.00 0.81
N ASN A 136 9.04 13.12 0.95
CA ASN A 136 10.21 13.09 0.09
C ASN A 136 9.81 12.60 -1.31
N TYR A 137 9.08 11.48 -1.36
CA TYR A 137 8.51 10.93 -2.59
C TYR A 137 7.14 10.34 -2.32
N ASN A 138 6.27 10.41 -3.34
CA ASN A 138 5.05 9.63 -3.44
C ASN A 138 5.25 8.62 -4.58
N ILE A 139 5.05 7.34 -4.31
CA ILE A 139 5.13 6.28 -5.33
C ILE A 139 3.78 5.62 -5.52
N GLU A 140 3.29 5.67 -6.75
CA GLU A 140 2.07 4.99 -7.18
C GLU A 140 2.44 3.72 -7.96
N ALA A 141 1.54 2.72 -7.98
CA ALA A 141 1.77 1.50 -8.74
C ALA A 141 1.73 1.74 -10.26
N PHE A 142 1.08 2.83 -10.69
CA PHE A 142 0.82 3.15 -12.09
C PHE A 142 0.41 4.64 -12.25
N ASP A 143 0.19 5.08 -13.50
CA ASP A 143 -0.49 6.33 -13.79
C ASP A 143 -1.98 6.25 -13.38
N ASN A 144 -2.37 7.03 -12.37
CA ASN A 144 -3.71 7.00 -11.79
C ASN A 144 -4.81 7.35 -12.82
N VAL A 145 -4.53 8.27 -13.74
CA VAL A 145 -5.48 8.65 -14.81
C VAL A 145 -5.68 7.50 -15.77
N GLY A 146 -4.60 6.84 -16.18
CA GLY A 146 -4.64 5.65 -17.02
C GLY A 146 -5.40 4.51 -16.38
N TYR A 147 -5.18 4.27 -15.08
CA TYR A 147 -5.87 3.23 -14.31
C TYR A 147 -7.38 3.47 -14.23
N GLY A 148 -7.80 4.67 -13.85
CA GLY A 148 -9.23 5.01 -13.79
C GLY A 148 -9.91 4.95 -15.17
N ALA A 149 -9.23 5.37 -16.24
CA ALA A 149 -9.71 5.24 -17.59
C ALA A 149 -9.90 3.77 -18.00
N TYR A 150 -8.94 2.91 -17.65
CA TYR A 150 -9.02 1.49 -17.93
C TYR A 150 -10.14 0.77 -17.13
N MET A 151 -10.37 1.16 -15.88
CA MET A 151 -11.52 0.68 -15.10
C MET A 151 -12.85 0.95 -15.85
N MET A 152 -12.99 2.15 -16.43
CA MET A 152 -14.17 2.50 -17.22
C MET A 152 -14.25 1.67 -18.52
N ASP A 153 -13.13 1.42 -19.19
CA ASP A 153 -13.12 0.59 -20.41
C ASP A 153 -13.61 -0.83 -20.11
N GLU A 154 -13.20 -1.44 -18.98
CA GLU A 154 -13.70 -2.76 -18.57
C GLU A 154 -15.19 -2.72 -18.15
N LEU A 155 -15.62 -1.66 -17.43
CA LEU A 155 -17.05 -1.50 -17.11
C LEU A 155 -17.90 -1.32 -18.36
N ALA A 156 -17.48 -0.47 -19.28
CA ALA A 156 -18.18 -0.22 -20.53
C ALA A 156 -18.35 -1.49 -21.37
N LYS A 157 -17.28 -2.25 -21.51
CA LYS A 157 -17.28 -3.56 -22.16
C LYS A 157 -18.28 -4.53 -21.51
N ALA A 158 -18.32 -4.60 -20.18
CA ALA A 158 -19.24 -5.46 -19.44
C ALA A 158 -20.70 -5.01 -19.57
N MET A 159 -20.96 -3.71 -19.68
CA MET A 159 -22.29 -3.10 -19.87
C MET A 159 -22.77 -3.12 -21.33
N GLY A 160 -21.92 -3.43 -22.31
CA GLY A 160 -22.21 -3.30 -23.75
C GLY A 160 -22.22 -1.84 -24.22
N GLU A 161 -21.42 -0.98 -23.59
CA GLU A 161 -21.19 0.45 -23.90
C GLU A 161 -22.45 1.33 -23.81
N GLU A 162 -23.47 0.91 -23.03
CA GLU A 162 -24.72 1.64 -22.86
C GLU A 162 -25.37 1.46 -21.48
N GLY A 163 -26.14 2.45 -21.04
CA GLY A 163 -26.96 2.38 -19.84
C GLY A 163 -26.41 3.23 -18.69
N GLU A 164 -27.12 3.20 -17.58
CA GLU A 164 -26.78 3.98 -16.38
C GLU A 164 -25.72 3.27 -15.54
N TYR A 165 -24.78 4.05 -14.98
CA TYR A 165 -23.76 3.54 -14.06
C TYR A 165 -23.58 4.50 -12.88
N VAL A 166 -22.91 4.01 -11.82
CA VAL A 166 -22.54 4.78 -10.62
C VAL A 166 -21.06 4.52 -10.27
N CYS A 167 -20.42 5.54 -9.71
CA CYS A 167 -19.11 5.40 -9.08
C CYS A 167 -19.25 5.27 -7.57
N MET A 168 -18.57 4.28 -6.97
CA MET A 168 -18.45 4.07 -5.54
C MET A 168 -17.00 4.34 -5.12
N VAL A 169 -16.82 4.95 -3.96
CA VAL A 169 -15.52 5.29 -3.39
C VAL A 169 -15.50 4.93 -1.91
N GLY A 170 -14.38 4.48 -1.38
CA GLY A 170 -14.25 4.21 0.04
C GLY A 170 -14.49 5.47 0.86
N PHE A 171 -13.69 6.52 0.61
CA PHE A 171 -13.86 7.82 1.24
C PHE A 171 -13.73 8.95 0.20
N LEU A 172 -14.57 9.98 0.34
CA LEU A 172 -14.47 11.21 -0.48
C LEU A 172 -13.17 12.00 -0.20
N THR A 173 -12.48 11.71 0.87
CA THR A 173 -11.20 12.29 1.24
C THR A 173 -9.99 11.49 0.70
N SER A 174 -10.21 10.27 0.19
CA SER A 174 -9.14 9.44 -0.38
C SER A 174 -8.72 9.97 -1.75
N ALA A 175 -7.48 10.46 -1.86
CA ALA A 175 -6.95 11.08 -3.09
C ALA A 175 -7.00 10.12 -4.28
N SER A 176 -6.52 8.88 -4.11
CA SER A 176 -6.47 7.87 -5.16
C SER A 176 -7.88 7.50 -5.66
N HIS A 177 -8.82 7.23 -4.75
CA HIS A 177 -10.20 6.87 -5.12
C HIS A 177 -10.89 7.99 -5.90
N MET A 178 -10.67 9.24 -5.50
CA MET A 178 -11.23 10.40 -6.19
C MET A 178 -10.60 10.61 -7.56
N GLU A 179 -9.30 10.42 -7.70
CA GLU A 179 -8.58 10.55 -8.96
C GLU A 179 -9.00 9.46 -9.96
N TRP A 180 -9.03 8.19 -9.53
CA TRP A 180 -9.47 7.07 -10.38
C TRP A 180 -10.91 7.22 -10.84
N SER A 181 -11.83 7.53 -9.92
CA SER A 181 -13.25 7.72 -10.28
C SER A 181 -13.45 8.91 -11.20
N GLN A 182 -12.67 10.00 -11.05
CA GLN A 182 -12.74 11.14 -11.96
C GLN A 182 -12.24 10.76 -13.36
N ALA A 183 -11.09 10.09 -13.45
CA ALA A 183 -10.55 9.61 -14.73
C ALA A 183 -11.51 8.65 -15.43
N ALA A 184 -12.19 7.77 -14.69
CA ALA A 184 -13.23 6.89 -15.23
C ALA A 184 -14.42 7.69 -15.81
N ILE A 185 -14.91 8.69 -15.07
CA ILE A 185 -16.01 9.57 -15.54
C ILE A 185 -15.60 10.34 -16.80
N ASP A 186 -14.38 10.86 -16.83
CA ASP A 186 -13.89 11.60 -18.00
C ASP A 186 -13.69 10.68 -19.21
N ARG A 187 -13.22 9.44 -18.98
CA ARG A 187 -13.16 8.40 -20.02
C ARG A 187 -14.53 8.05 -20.58
N GLN A 188 -15.53 7.91 -19.72
CA GLN A 188 -16.91 7.66 -20.15
C GLN A 188 -17.42 8.79 -21.07
N LYS A 189 -17.22 10.06 -20.68
CA LYS A 189 -17.64 11.20 -21.48
C LYS A 189 -16.94 11.26 -22.84
N GLU A 190 -15.66 10.86 -22.88
CA GLU A 190 -14.86 10.86 -24.11
C GLU A 190 -15.25 9.73 -25.08
N LYS A 191 -15.44 8.51 -24.55
CA LYS A 191 -15.51 7.29 -25.36
C LYS A 191 -16.87 6.62 -25.40
N TYR A 192 -17.67 6.75 -24.36
CA TYR A 192 -18.91 5.96 -24.18
C TYR A 192 -20.14 6.89 -24.05
N PRO A 193 -20.55 7.57 -25.11
CA PRO A 193 -21.63 8.57 -25.06
C PRO A 193 -23.02 7.98 -24.76
N ASN A 194 -23.20 6.67 -24.90
CA ASN A 194 -24.46 6.00 -24.56
C ASN A 194 -24.52 5.51 -23.11
N MET A 195 -23.42 5.66 -22.36
CA MET A 195 -23.42 5.44 -20.92
C MET A 195 -23.70 6.75 -20.20
N THR A 196 -24.36 6.68 -19.06
CA THR A 196 -24.75 7.85 -18.29
C THR A 196 -24.46 7.62 -16.80
N LEU A 197 -23.67 8.49 -16.20
CA LEU A 197 -23.56 8.54 -14.73
C LEU A 197 -24.91 8.99 -14.16
N ILE A 198 -25.43 8.27 -13.15
CA ILE A 198 -26.67 8.68 -12.47
C ILE A 198 -26.46 10.02 -11.74
N ASP A 199 -27.57 10.63 -11.27
CA ASP A 199 -27.52 11.94 -10.58
C ASP A 199 -26.95 11.84 -9.14
N ILE A 200 -25.92 11.03 -8.99
CA ILE A 200 -25.08 10.92 -7.79
C ILE A 200 -23.64 10.80 -8.29
N GLU A 201 -22.85 11.82 -8.03
CA GLU A 201 -21.49 11.86 -8.58
C GLU A 201 -20.63 10.72 -8.03
N ARG A 202 -20.67 10.47 -6.72
CA ARG A 202 -19.96 9.37 -6.05
C ARG A 202 -20.75 8.90 -4.83
N VAL A 203 -20.67 7.61 -4.57
CA VAL A 203 -21.28 6.96 -3.39
C VAL A 203 -20.16 6.54 -2.44
N GLU A 204 -20.09 7.16 -1.28
CA GLU A 204 -19.12 6.83 -0.25
C GLU A 204 -19.54 5.56 0.50
N THR A 205 -18.60 4.61 0.67
CA THR A 205 -18.85 3.28 1.25
C THR A 205 -18.11 3.03 2.57
N GLU A 206 -17.28 3.99 3.00
CA GLU A 206 -16.48 3.91 4.23
C GLU A 206 -15.50 2.70 4.23
N ASP A 207 -15.02 2.29 3.05
CA ASP A 207 -14.24 1.07 2.84
C ASP A 207 -14.85 -0.17 3.53
N SER A 208 -16.18 -0.31 3.42
CA SER A 208 -16.96 -1.35 4.07
C SER A 208 -17.77 -2.16 3.07
N MET A 209 -17.54 -3.48 3.05
CA MET A 209 -18.31 -4.43 2.23
C MET A 209 -19.82 -4.35 2.53
N GLU A 210 -20.20 -4.23 3.78
CA GLU A 210 -21.61 -4.14 4.20
C GLU A 210 -22.23 -2.82 3.73
N THR A 211 -21.51 -1.71 3.90
CA THR A 211 -22.00 -0.40 3.45
C THR A 211 -22.14 -0.37 1.91
N ALA A 212 -21.16 -0.88 1.18
CA ALA A 212 -21.20 -0.99 -0.28
C ALA A 212 -22.41 -1.82 -0.75
N TYR A 213 -22.62 -2.98 -0.13
CA TYR A 213 -23.76 -3.86 -0.43
C TYR A 213 -25.11 -3.18 -0.16
N GLU A 214 -25.32 -2.57 1.00
CA GLU A 214 -26.61 -1.93 1.33
C GLU A 214 -26.88 -0.73 0.42
N LYS A 215 -25.86 0.10 0.13
CA LYS A 215 -25.99 1.21 -0.83
C LYS A 215 -26.30 0.72 -2.25
N ALA A 216 -25.64 -0.32 -2.71
CA ALA A 216 -25.93 -0.91 -4.04
C ALA A 216 -27.36 -1.43 -4.12
N LYS A 217 -27.89 -2.08 -3.07
CA LYS A 217 -29.30 -2.51 -3.00
C LYS A 217 -30.29 -1.35 -3.06
N GLU A 218 -29.98 -0.24 -2.38
CA GLU A 218 -30.81 0.96 -2.43
C GLU A 218 -30.81 1.58 -3.82
N LEU A 219 -29.63 1.69 -4.44
CA LEU A 219 -29.46 2.24 -5.78
C LEU A 219 -30.19 1.40 -6.84
N LEU A 220 -30.06 0.07 -6.80
CA LEU A 220 -30.75 -0.83 -7.74
C LEU A 220 -32.30 -0.76 -7.62
N LYS A 221 -32.82 -0.40 -6.45
CA LYS A 221 -34.27 -0.18 -6.26
C LYS A 221 -34.71 1.21 -6.74
N THR A 222 -33.86 2.21 -6.56
CA THR A 222 -34.15 3.62 -6.87
C THR A 222 -33.98 3.93 -8.35
N TYR A 223 -32.98 3.31 -8.99
CA TYR A 223 -32.60 3.49 -10.39
C TYR A 223 -32.81 2.18 -11.17
N PRO A 224 -34.01 1.92 -11.72
CA PRO A 224 -34.33 0.63 -12.34
C PRO A 224 -33.55 0.36 -13.64
N ASN A 225 -32.91 1.38 -14.21
CA ASN A 225 -32.06 1.27 -15.39
C ASN A 225 -30.57 1.17 -15.08
N LEU A 226 -30.20 1.18 -13.79
CA LEU A 226 -28.81 1.08 -13.36
C LEU A 226 -28.24 -0.29 -13.74
N LYS A 227 -27.20 -0.28 -14.58
CA LYS A 227 -26.55 -1.47 -15.10
C LYS A 227 -25.12 -1.65 -14.57
N GLY A 228 -24.44 -0.56 -14.21
CA GLY A 228 -23.01 -0.59 -13.89
C GLY A 228 -22.65 -0.01 -12.54
N PHE A 229 -21.73 -0.68 -11.85
CA PHE A 229 -21.08 -0.20 -10.64
C PHE A 229 -19.57 -0.16 -10.87
N LEU A 230 -18.97 1.02 -10.75
CA LEU A 230 -17.53 1.19 -10.75
C LEU A 230 -17.07 1.47 -9.33
N GLY A 231 -16.26 0.58 -8.76
CA GLY A 231 -15.78 0.70 -7.40
C GLY A 231 -14.29 0.99 -7.33
N THR A 232 -13.86 1.88 -6.44
CA THR A 232 -12.46 2.26 -6.29
C THR A 232 -11.80 1.71 -5.03
N SER A 233 -12.58 1.34 -4.01
CA SER A 233 -12.07 0.60 -2.86
C SER A 233 -12.16 -0.92 -3.08
N SER A 234 -11.40 -1.70 -2.29
CA SER A 234 -11.40 -3.17 -2.39
C SER A 234 -12.77 -3.79 -2.15
N TYR A 235 -13.69 -3.08 -1.51
CA TYR A 235 -14.99 -3.58 -1.10
C TYR A 235 -16.17 -3.05 -1.93
N ASP A 236 -15.96 -2.00 -2.73
CA ASP A 236 -17.03 -1.36 -3.50
C ASP A 236 -17.67 -2.31 -4.52
N ALA A 237 -16.86 -2.79 -5.46
CA ALA A 237 -17.33 -3.67 -6.53
C ALA A 237 -17.81 -5.04 -6.02
N PRO A 238 -17.12 -5.72 -5.07
CA PRO A 238 -17.64 -6.94 -4.45
C PRO A 238 -18.95 -6.74 -3.69
N GLY A 239 -19.10 -5.65 -2.94
CA GLY A 239 -20.35 -5.31 -2.25
C GLY A 239 -21.50 -5.08 -3.21
N ALA A 240 -21.26 -4.35 -4.32
CA ALA A 240 -22.25 -4.16 -5.38
C ALA A 240 -22.57 -5.49 -6.08
N GLY A 241 -21.57 -6.32 -6.40
CA GLY A 241 -21.74 -7.64 -6.97
C GLY A 241 -22.61 -8.55 -6.10
N LYS A 242 -22.38 -8.57 -4.80
CA LYS A 242 -23.22 -9.30 -3.84
C LYS A 242 -24.69 -8.84 -3.91
N ALA A 243 -24.94 -7.53 -3.99
CA ALA A 243 -26.30 -6.99 -4.12
C ALA A 243 -26.95 -7.41 -5.45
N ILE A 244 -26.18 -7.39 -6.55
CA ILE A 244 -26.62 -7.85 -7.88
C ILE A 244 -27.03 -9.31 -7.84
N SER A 245 -26.22 -10.19 -7.26
CA SER A 245 -26.50 -11.62 -7.11
C SER A 245 -27.75 -11.88 -6.28
N GLU A 246 -27.85 -11.30 -5.09
CA GLU A 246 -28.99 -11.55 -4.20
C GLU A 246 -30.32 -11.06 -4.76
N LEU A 247 -30.30 -9.98 -5.59
CA LEU A 247 -31.50 -9.47 -6.26
C LEU A 247 -31.82 -10.19 -7.56
N GLY A 248 -31.02 -11.20 -7.98
CA GLY A 248 -31.20 -11.95 -9.22
C GLY A 248 -31.02 -11.09 -10.47
N LEU A 249 -30.09 -10.13 -10.42
CA LEU A 249 -29.83 -9.17 -11.50
C LEU A 249 -28.56 -9.50 -12.29
N VAL A 250 -27.91 -10.64 -12.04
CA VAL A 250 -26.77 -11.12 -12.85
C VAL A 250 -27.16 -11.18 -14.32
N GLY A 251 -26.33 -10.65 -15.20
CA GLY A 251 -26.60 -10.46 -16.63
C GLY A 251 -27.48 -9.25 -16.98
N LYS A 252 -27.95 -8.47 -15.97
CA LYS A 252 -28.67 -7.20 -16.14
C LYS A 252 -27.90 -6.03 -15.56
N ALA A 253 -27.18 -6.27 -14.46
CA ALA A 253 -26.26 -5.34 -13.85
C ALA A 253 -24.94 -6.04 -13.57
N VAL A 254 -23.84 -5.29 -13.49
CA VAL A 254 -22.48 -5.78 -13.31
C VAL A 254 -21.63 -4.79 -12.55
N ALA A 255 -20.65 -5.29 -11.78
CA ALA A 255 -19.66 -4.49 -11.11
C ALA A 255 -18.26 -4.68 -11.73
N VAL A 256 -17.46 -3.64 -11.71
CA VAL A 256 -16.03 -3.63 -12.01
C VAL A 256 -15.35 -2.69 -11.01
N GLY A 257 -14.17 -3.02 -10.51
CA GLY A 257 -13.48 -2.10 -9.62
C GLY A 257 -12.18 -2.64 -9.05
N THR A 258 -11.55 -1.83 -8.23
CA THR A 258 -10.38 -2.25 -7.46
C THR A 258 -10.79 -3.33 -6.46
N SER A 259 -10.08 -4.45 -6.45
CA SER A 259 -10.25 -5.48 -5.41
C SER A 259 -9.13 -6.52 -5.51
N VAL A 260 -8.97 -7.31 -4.45
CA VAL A 260 -8.12 -8.50 -4.42
C VAL A 260 -8.97 -9.76 -4.43
N THR A 261 -8.39 -10.88 -4.86
CA THR A 261 -9.13 -12.14 -5.04
C THR A 261 -9.80 -12.61 -3.74
N SER A 262 -9.15 -12.43 -2.59
CA SER A 262 -9.73 -12.78 -1.29
C SER A 262 -11.02 -12.05 -0.94
N CYS A 263 -11.27 -10.88 -1.56
CA CYS A 263 -12.47 -10.07 -1.35
C CYS A 263 -13.56 -10.30 -2.42
N CYS A 264 -13.20 -10.73 -3.64
CA CYS A 264 -14.11 -10.70 -4.79
C CYS A 264 -14.30 -12.05 -5.51
N ALA A 265 -13.68 -13.14 -5.06
CA ALA A 265 -13.73 -14.43 -5.76
C ALA A 265 -15.16 -14.96 -6.02
N ASP A 266 -16.07 -14.79 -5.05
CA ASP A 266 -17.46 -15.23 -5.20
C ASP A 266 -18.18 -14.45 -6.31
N GLN A 267 -17.98 -13.12 -6.37
CA GLN A 267 -18.62 -12.23 -7.33
C GLN A 267 -18.06 -12.39 -8.75
N LEU A 268 -16.77 -12.67 -8.88
CA LEU A 268 -16.19 -13.08 -10.16
C LEU A 268 -16.73 -14.44 -10.62
N SER A 269 -16.87 -15.39 -9.69
CA SER A 269 -17.36 -16.75 -9.99
C SER A 269 -18.80 -16.77 -10.48
N ASP A 270 -19.66 -15.93 -9.95
CA ASP A 270 -21.08 -15.86 -10.27
C ASP A 270 -21.44 -14.84 -11.36
N ASP A 271 -20.43 -14.15 -11.93
CA ASP A 271 -20.56 -13.16 -12.99
C ASP A 271 -21.29 -11.86 -12.55
N SER A 272 -21.46 -11.62 -11.27
CA SER A 272 -21.98 -10.33 -10.77
C SER A 272 -20.91 -9.23 -10.79
N MET A 273 -19.64 -9.62 -10.83
CA MET A 273 -18.50 -8.78 -11.08
C MET A 273 -17.74 -9.29 -12.32
N ALA A 274 -17.45 -8.41 -13.27
CA ALA A 274 -16.80 -8.79 -14.52
C ALA A 274 -15.27 -8.82 -14.40
N ALA A 275 -14.70 -7.89 -13.66
CA ALA A 275 -13.27 -7.79 -13.44
C ALA A 275 -12.96 -7.08 -12.10
N ALA A 276 -11.93 -7.54 -11.44
CA ALA A 276 -11.20 -6.80 -10.41
C ALA A 276 -9.90 -6.27 -11.02
N LEU A 277 -9.57 -5.03 -10.68
CA LEU A 277 -8.29 -4.42 -11.03
C LEU A 277 -7.51 -4.21 -9.74
N CYS A 278 -6.22 -4.50 -9.77
CA CYS A 278 -5.35 -4.29 -8.61
C CYS A 278 -3.89 -4.16 -9.04
N TRP A 279 -3.04 -4.00 -8.09
CA TRP A 279 -1.60 -4.29 -8.13
C TRP A 279 -1.30 -5.18 -6.93
N ASP A 280 -0.13 -5.82 -6.88
CA ASP A 280 0.21 -6.59 -5.69
C ASP A 280 0.58 -5.64 -4.55
N PRO A 281 -0.18 -5.59 -3.45
CA PRO A 281 0.14 -4.73 -2.31
C PRO A 281 1.49 -5.05 -1.67
N ALA A 282 1.96 -6.30 -1.78
CA ALA A 282 3.26 -6.70 -1.25
C ALA A 282 4.40 -5.98 -1.99
N THR A 283 4.35 -5.90 -3.33
CA THR A 283 5.38 -5.17 -4.08
C THR A 283 5.38 -3.68 -3.73
N ALA A 284 4.22 -3.06 -3.53
CA ALA A 284 4.11 -1.68 -3.09
C ALA A 284 4.71 -1.47 -1.69
N GLY A 285 4.43 -2.37 -0.75
CA GLY A 285 5.02 -2.35 0.59
C GLY A 285 6.55 -2.46 0.56
N TYR A 286 7.08 -3.35 -0.29
CA TYR A 286 8.52 -3.51 -0.49
C TYR A 286 9.17 -2.24 -1.05
N VAL A 287 8.66 -1.71 -2.17
CA VAL A 287 9.29 -0.56 -2.86
C VAL A 287 9.21 0.74 -2.08
N MET A 288 8.17 0.96 -1.27
CA MET A 288 8.15 2.12 -0.37
C MET A 288 9.35 2.09 0.59
N ASN A 289 9.66 0.93 1.17
CA ASN A 289 10.78 0.76 2.08
C ASN A 289 12.14 0.85 1.37
N GLU A 290 12.27 0.29 0.15
CA GLU A 290 13.48 0.43 -0.68
C GLU A 290 13.74 1.90 -1.02
N LEU A 291 12.71 2.64 -1.43
CA LEU A 291 12.80 4.05 -1.74
C LEU A 291 13.21 4.89 -0.50
N ALA A 292 12.64 4.54 0.67
CA ALA A 292 13.04 5.17 1.94
C ALA A 292 14.51 4.92 2.25
N GLN A 293 15.01 3.70 2.05
CA GLN A 293 16.42 3.37 2.23
C GLN A 293 17.31 4.17 1.26
N MET A 294 16.95 4.28 -0.01
CA MET A 294 17.72 5.07 -0.98
C MET A 294 17.88 6.52 -0.52
N VAL A 295 16.82 7.14 0.01
CA VAL A 295 16.88 8.49 0.55
C VAL A 295 17.77 8.54 1.81
N LEU A 296 17.63 7.59 2.73
CA LEU A 296 18.44 7.51 3.96
C LEU A 296 19.95 7.32 3.68
N GLU A 297 20.28 6.70 2.56
CA GLU A 297 21.66 6.48 2.10
C GLU A 297 22.20 7.63 1.23
N GLY A 298 21.39 8.67 0.98
CA GLY A 298 21.81 9.81 0.12
C GLY A 298 21.90 9.44 -1.35
N ARG A 299 21.12 8.46 -1.81
CA ARG A 299 21.09 7.94 -3.19
C ARG A 299 19.98 8.54 -4.05
N GLU A 300 19.44 9.71 -3.68
CA GLU A 300 18.36 10.38 -4.43
C GLU A 300 18.73 10.69 -5.89
N SER A 301 20.02 10.83 -6.19
CA SER A 301 20.49 11.02 -7.57
C SER A 301 20.29 9.80 -8.48
N GLU A 302 20.05 8.62 -7.90
CA GLU A 302 19.73 7.38 -8.61
C GLU A 302 18.24 7.25 -8.92
N ILE A 303 17.39 8.03 -8.23
CA ILE A 303 15.93 8.02 -8.41
C ILE A 303 15.59 8.82 -9.68
N VAL A 304 15.62 8.13 -10.80
CA VAL A 304 15.41 8.70 -12.14
C VAL A 304 14.45 7.82 -12.94
N THR A 305 13.81 8.38 -13.95
CA THR A 305 12.96 7.58 -14.86
C THR A 305 13.77 6.42 -15.45
N GLY A 306 13.21 5.22 -15.39
CA GLY A 306 13.84 3.97 -15.79
C GLY A 306 14.55 3.24 -14.64
N LEU A 307 14.51 3.74 -13.41
CA LEU A 307 15.02 3.01 -12.25
C LEU A 307 14.18 1.75 -12.03
N ASP A 308 14.87 0.62 -11.86
CA ASP A 308 14.32 -0.66 -11.44
C ASP A 308 14.41 -0.77 -9.91
N LEU A 309 13.27 -0.92 -9.24
CA LEU A 309 13.17 -1.13 -7.80
C LEU A 309 13.08 -2.62 -7.41
N GLY A 310 13.33 -3.52 -8.37
CA GLY A 310 13.47 -4.96 -8.13
C GLY A 310 12.17 -5.70 -7.82
N GLN A 311 11.02 -5.09 -8.10
CA GLN A 311 9.71 -5.68 -7.88
C GLN A 311 8.85 -5.59 -9.15
N GLU A 312 8.03 -6.61 -9.41
CA GLU A 312 7.09 -6.63 -10.54
C GLU A 312 6.18 -5.41 -10.52
N GLY A 313 6.07 -4.72 -11.66
CA GLY A 313 5.35 -3.46 -11.81
C GLY A 313 6.16 -2.21 -11.42
N TYR A 314 7.37 -2.39 -10.88
CA TYR A 314 8.29 -1.29 -10.54
C TYR A 314 9.70 -1.48 -11.13
N ASP A 315 9.81 -2.29 -12.18
CA ASP A 315 11.07 -2.57 -12.90
C ASP A 315 11.50 -1.40 -13.79
N SER A 316 10.66 -0.40 -14.00
CA SER A 316 10.97 0.81 -14.77
C SER A 316 10.05 1.95 -14.36
N ILE A 317 10.37 2.63 -13.26
CA ILE A 317 9.51 3.72 -12.76
C ILE A 317 9.61 4.99 -13.62
N THR A 318 8.53 5.75 -13.70
CA THR A 318 8.52 7.12 -14.23
C THR A 318 8.64 8.11 -13.07
N VAL A 319 9.54 9.10 -13.21
CA VAL A 319 9.77 10.11 -12.17
C VAL A 319 9.33 11.49 -12.69
N ASN A 320 8.43 12.13 -11.94
CA ASN A 320 7.96 13.50 -12.20
C ASN A 320 8.09 14.33 -10.90
N GLY A 321 9.27 14.90 -10.68
CA GLY A 321 9.60 15.55 -9.41
C GLY A 321 9.62 14.55 -8.27
N LYS A 322 8.76 14.73 -7.26
CA LYS A 322 8.62 13.79 -6.14
C LYS A 322 7.55 12.71 -6.39
N TYR A 323 6.85 12.74 -7.51
CA TYR A 323 5.83 11.76 -7.87
C TYR A 323 6.41 10.70 -8.77
N LEU A 324 6.30 9.45 -8.37
CA LEU A 324 6.84 8.29 -9.04
C LEU A 324 5.70 7.33 -9.38
N ASN A 325 5.73 6.75 -10.56
CA ASN A 325 4.75 5.77 -10.99
C ASN A 325 5.47 4.49 -11.44
N GLY A 326 4.97 3.34 -11.01
CA GLY A 326 5.25 2.05 -11.64
C GLY A 326 4.51 1.91 -12.98
N GLU A 327 4.55 0.70 -13.57
CA GLU A 327 4.06 0.48 -14.94
C GLU A 327 2.89 -0.51 -15.04
N GLY A 328 2.34 -1.00 -13.96
CA GLY A 328 1.41 -2.09 -14.14
C GLY A 328 0.29 -2.24 -13.13
N TRP A 329 -0.84 -2.61 -13.67
CA TRP A 329 -1.92 -3.18 -12.88
C TRP A 329 -2.25 -4.58 -13.38
N ILE A 330 -2.86 -5.35 -12.51
CA ILE A 330 -3.35 -6.70 -12.74
C ILE A 330 -4.83 -6.60 -13.05
N VAL A 331 -5.31 -7.36 -14.03
CA VAL A 331 -6.74 -7.53 -14.30
C VAL A 331 -7.14 -8.96 -13.94
N ILE A 332 -7.93 -9.09 -12.90
CA ILE A 332 -8.42 -10.37 -12.40
C ILE A 332 -9.84 -10.58 -12.89
N THR A 333 -10.07 -11.72 -13.52
CA THR A 333 -11.37 -12.15 -14.02
C THR A 333 -11.66 -13.56 -13.51
N LYS A 334 -12.85 -14.07 -13.78
CA LYS A 334 -13.22 -15.45 -13.51
C LYS A 334 -12.21 -16.47 -14.04
N ASP A 335 -11.61 -16.19 -15.21
CA ASP A 335 -10.76 -17.14 -15.91
C ASP A 335 -9.36 -17.25 -15.30
N ASN A 336 -8.86 -16.18 -14.69
CA ASN A 336 -7.48 -16.12 -14.15
C ASN A 336 -7.38 -15.89 -12.64
N MET A 337 -8.51 -15.72 -11.92
CA MET A 337 -8.48 -15.44 -10.47
C MET A 337 -7.74 -16.50 -9.64
N GLY A 338 -7.63 -17.74 -10.14
CA GLY A 338 -6.88 -18.80 -9.48
C GLY A 338 -5.36 -18.61 -9.50
N GLU A 339 -4.85 -17.65 -10.25
CA GLU A 339 -3.42 -17.31 -10.32
C GLU A 339 -3.02 -16.30 -9.21
N TYR A 340 -4.00 -15.64 -8.60
CA TYR A 340 -3.80 -14.60 -7.60
C TYR A 340 -4.38 -15.04 -6.24
N ASN A 341 -3.50 -15.34 -5.28
CA ASN A 341 -3.88 -15.91 -3.97
C ASN A 341 -3.86 -14.87 -2.83
N PHE A 342 -4.15 -13.64 -3.10
CA PHE A 342 -4.18 -12.54 -2.13
C PHE A 342 -5.47 -11.70 -2.22
#